data_597f18520564a09649bf1f3c08d8ddfa
#
_entry.id   597f18520564a09649bf1f3c08d8ddfa
#
_cell.length_a   1.000
_cell.length_b   1.000
_cell.length_c   1.000
_cell.angle_alpha   90.00
_cell.angle_beta   90.00
_cell.angle_gamma   90.00
#
_symmetry.space_group_name_H-M   'P 1'
#
loop_
_entity.id
_entity.type
_entity.pdbx_description
1 polymer ?
#
loop_
_entity_poly.entity_id
_entity_poly.type
_entity_poly.pdbx_seq_one_letter_code
_entity_poly.pdbx_strand_id
1 'polypeptide(L)'
;FPMQKFGEIFKKFRESRGIRLKDVAKAGISTSQLSRFEKGQTDLTITKFMLILDEINMPIDEFMYAVHDFHRDELNELLAKIQLFVSTHDINGLKKLLNSQLKSEPKREKFHHINTILLKIRLQDLSGESYYTKQDLTDLTDYLFSVEYWGYYELLLFANTLDVLNHETLMVLAKEMVRRSDFYKEIPNNRRMISTMSVSYTHLRAHETDSYL
;
A
#
# COMPACT_ATOMS: atom_id res chain seq x y z
N PHE A 1 -16.76 3.25 1.38
CA PHE A 1 -17.17 1.94 1.88
C PHE A 1 -18.63 2.04 2.33
N PRO A 2 -19.55 1.14 1.90
CA PRO A 2 -20.90 1.15 2.42
C PRO A 2 -20.90 0.69 3.88
N MET A 3 -21.52 1.49 4.75
CA MET A 3 -21.70 1.25 6.19
C MET A 3 -22.22 -0.16 6.49
N GLN A 4 -23.16 -0.62 5.68
CA GLN A 4 -23.76 -1.96 5.77
C GLN A 4 -22.71 -3.09 5.76
N LYS A 5 -21.65 -2.95 4.96
CA LYS A 5 -20.60 -3.96 4.81
C LYS A 5 -19.81 -4.20 6.09
N PHE A 6 -19.48 -3.14 6.84
CA PHE A 6 -18.76 -3.26 8.12
C PHE A 6 -19.56 -4.05 9.15
N GLY A 7 -20.84 -3.73 9.32
CA GLY A 7 -21.70 -4.43 10.25
C GLY A 7 -21.91 -5.90 9.91
N GLU A 8 -22.14 -6.21 8.62
CA GLU A 8 -22.31 -7.59 8.14
C GLU A 8 -21.06 -8.44 8.35
N ILE A 9 -19.88 -7.90 8.03
CA ILE A 9 -18.59 -8.60 8.21
C ILE A 9 -18.33 -8.82 9.70
N PHE A 10 -18.52 -7.80 10.54
CA PHE A 10 -18.38 -7.93 11.99
C PHE A 10 -19.30 -9.04 12.52
N LYS A 11 -20.58 -9.02 12.15
CA LYS A 11 -21.54 -10.05 12.54
C LYS A 11 -21.05 -11.45 12.16
N LYS A 12 -20.61 -11.64 10.91
CA LYS A 12 -20.10 -12.92 10.40
C LYS A 12 -18.95 -13.44 11.25
N PHE A 13 -17.98 -12.59 11.58
CA PHE A 13 -16.83 -13.00 12.40
C PHE A 13 -17.20 -13.24 13.85
N ARG A 14 -18.08 -12.43 14.44
CA ARG A 14 -18.59 -12.66 15.80
C ARG A 14 -19.31 -14.00 15.90
N GLU A 15 -20.23 -14.28 14.97
CA GLU A 15 -21.00 -15.53 14.94
C GLU A 15 -20.14 -16.75 14.67
N SER A 16 -19.14 -16.64 13.78
CA SER A 16 -18.19 -17.73 13.51
C SER A 16 -17.37 -18.14 14.74
N ARG A 17 -17.18 -17.20 15.70
CA ARG A 17 -16.50 -17.46 16.97
C ARG A 17 -17.47 -17.87 18.11
N GLY A 18 -18.76 -18.01 17.81
CA GLY A 18 -19.79 -18.37 18.82
C GLY A 18 -20.06 -17.28 19.87
N ILE A 19 -19.63 -16.03 19.61
CA ILE A 19 -19.77 -14.91 20.56
C ILE A 19 -21.16 -14.29 20.39
N ARG A 20 -21.89 -14.14 21.50
CA ARG A 20 -23.24 -13.55 21.47
C ARG A 20 -23.15 -12.03 21.51
N LEU A 21 -24.15 -11.36 20.94
CA LEU A 21 -24.29 -9.90 20.96
C LEU A 21 -24.14 -9.31 22.36
N LYS A 22 -24.74 -9.94 23.37
CA LYS A 22 -24.66 -9.50 24.78
C LYS A 22 -23.27 -9.57 25.39
N ASP A 23 -22.44 -10.47 24.88
CA ASP A 23 -21.07 -10.64 25.40
C ASP A 23 -20.17 -9.50 24.90
N VAL A 24 -20.38 -9.03 23.65
CA VAL A 24 -19.71 -7.85 23.08
C VAL A 24 -20.26 -6.54 23.66
N ALA A 25 -21.53 -6.47 23.99
CA ALA A 25 -22.15 -5.25 24.54
C ALA A 25 -21.54 -4.75 25.86
N LYS A 26 -20.69 -5.55 26.51
CA LYS A 26 -19.95 -5.16 27.73
C LYS A 26 -18.89 -4.08 27.47
N ALA A 27 -18.49 -3.86 26.22
CA ALA A 27 -17.46 -2.88 25.81
C ALA A 27 -18.00 -1.42 25.72
N GLY A 28 -19.04 -1.08 26.48
CA GLY A 28 -19.61 0.29 26.46
C GLY A 28 -20.54 0.59 25.30
N ILE A 29 -21.05 -0.47 24.65
CA ILE A 29 -22.04 -0.40 23.58
C ILE A 29 -23.29 -1.17 24.01
N SER A 30 -24.48 -0.58 23.79
CA SER A 30 -25.72 -1.32 24.07
C SER A 30 -25.94 -2.42 23.02
N THR A 31 -26.58 -3.52 23.43
CA THR A 31 -26.97 -4.62 22.54
C THR A 31 -27.81 -4.12 21.36
N SER A 32 -28.69 -3.13 21.59
CA SER A 32 -29.49 -2.49 20.56
C SER A 32 -28.63 -1.73 19.55
N GLN A 33 -27.67 -0.95 20.01
CA GLN A 33 -26.76 -0.20 19.14
C GLN A 33 -25.93 -1.16 18.27
N LEU A 34 -25.37 -2.22 18.89
CA LEU A 34 -24.60 -3.23 18.19
C LEU A 34 -25.43 -3.98 17.14
N SER A 35 -26.68 -4.36 17.51
CA SER A 35 -27.60 -4.99 16.55
C SER A 35 -27.93 -4.12 15.34
N ARG A 36 -28.11 -2.81 15.57
CA ARG A 36 -28.34 -1.83 14.48
C ARG A 36 -27.10 -1.64 13.60
N PHE A 37 -25.92 -1.64 14.21
CA PHE A 37 -24.65 -1.60 13.48
C PHE A 37 -24.51 -2.85 12.58
N GLU A 38 -24.72 -4.06 13.12
CA GLU A 38 -24.66 -5.31 12.34
C GLU A 38 -25.64 -5.36 11.18
N LYS A 39 -26.75 -4.63 11.27
CA LYS A 39 -27.73 -4.48 10.18
C LYS A 39 -27.43 -3.32 9.23
N GLY A 40 -26.32 -2.61 9.43
CA GLY A 40 -25.96 -1.44 8.64
C GLY A 40 -26.90 -0.23 8.83
N GLN A 41 -27.59 -0.15 9.96
CA GLN A 41 -28.56 0.91 10.26
C GLN A 41 -27.94 2.07 11.03
N THR A 42 -26.79 1.89 11.67
CA THR A 42 -26.06 2.92 12.40
C THR A 42 -24.58 2.68 12.32
N ASP A 43 -23.79 3.76 12.36
CA ASP A 43 -22.34 3.71 12.50
C ASP A 43 -21.92 3.63 13.97
N LEU A 44 -20.67 3.23 14.17
CA LEU A 44 -19.96 3.31 15.44
C LEU A 44 -18.83 4.34 15.33
N THR A 45 -18.51 4.97 16.45
CA THR A 45 -17.25 5.73 16.54
C THR A 45 -16.07 4.75 16.42
N ILE A 46 -14.94 5.23 15.93
CA ILE A 46 -13.73 4.40 15.79
C ILE A 46 -13.32 3.75 17.13
N THR A 47 -13.44 4.47 18.23
CA THR A 47 -13.14 3.93 19.56
C THR A 47 -14.03 2.74 19.91
N LYS A 48 -15.35 2.87 19.70
CA LYS A 48 -16.27 1.76 19.95
C LYS A 48 -16.05 0.60 19.01
N PHE A 49 -15.71 0.89 17.76
CA PHE A 49 -15.40 -0.13 16.77
C PHE A 49 -14.15 -0.93 17.15
N MET A 50 -13.08 -0.28 17.60
CA MET A 50 -11.88 -0.96 18.09
C MET A 50 -12.19 -1.84 19.29
N LEU A 51 -12.99 -1.34 20.27
CA LEU A 51 -13.38 -2.12 21.44
C LEU A 51 -14.14 -3.41 21.06
N ILE A 52 -15.07 -3.35 20.10
CA ILE A 52 -15.80 -4.56 19.70
C ILE A 52 -14.95 -5.55 18.89
N LEU A 53 -13.94 -5.07 18.15
CA LEU A 53 -12.96 -5.95 17.49
C LEU A 53 -12.11 -6.69 18.53
N ASP A 54 -11.68 -6.01 19.59
CA ASP A 54 -10.95 -6.62 20.71
C ASP A 54 -11.78 -7.70 21.39
N GLU A 55 -13.07 -7.46 21.63
CA GLU A 55 -13.98 -8.43 22.26
C GLU A 55 -14.16 -9.73 21.44
N ILE A 56 -14.00 -9.65 20.13
CA ILE A 56 -14.02 -10.85 19.27
C ILE A 56 -12.62 -11.34 18.91
N ASN A 57 -11.57 -10.78 19.53
CA ASN A 57 -10.16 -11.08 19.25
C ASN A 57 -9.82 -11.02 17.75
N MET A 58 -10.15 -9.88 17.12
CA MET A 58 -9.91 -9.64 15.71
C MET A 58 -9.05 -8.40 15.49
N PRO A 59 -7.83 -8.54 14.97
CA PRO A 59 -7.01 -7.41 14.56
C PRO A 59 -7.68 -6.57 13.47
N ILE A 60 -7.48 -5.25 13.53
CA ILE A 60 -8.10 -4.32 12.56
C ILE A 60 -7.65 -4.58 11.12
N ASP A 61 -6.42 -4.97 10.90
CA ASP A 61 -5.87 -5.28 9.58
C ASP A 61 -6.53 -6.53 8.97
N GLU A 62 -6.77 -7.58 9.77
CA GLU A 62 -7.50 -8.78 9.35
C GLU A 62 -8.96 -8.43 8.99
N PHE A 63 -9.61 -7.59 9.83
CA PHE A 63 -10.96 -7.12 9.54
C PHE A 63 -11.02 -6.30 8.26
N MET A 64 -10.11 -5.34 8.07
CA MET A 64 -10.06 -4.51 6.88
C MET A 64 -9.77 -5.32 5.61
N TYR A 65 -8.95 -6.37 5.70
CA TYR A 65 -8.74 -7.28 4.59
C TYR A 65 -10.05 -7.96 4.14
N ALA A 66 -10.88 -8.37 5.09
CA ALA A 66 -12.21 -8.93 4.77
C ALA A 66 -13.18 -7.86 4.22
N VAL A 67 -13.11 -6.62 4.71
CA VAL A 67 -13.90 -5.49 4.17
C VAL A 67 -13.56 -5.22 2.70
N HIS A 68 -12.31 -5.43 2.31
CA HIS A 68 -11.85 -5.33 0.92
C HIS A 68 -12.13 -6.59 0.08
N ASP A 69 -13.03 -7.48 0.51
CA ASP A 69 -13.33 -8.75 -0.16
C ASP A 69 -12.07 -9.61 -0.37
N PHE A 70 -11.17 -9.58 0.59
CA PHE A 70 -9.88 -10.27 0.56
C PHE A 70 -8.97 -9.81 -0.61
N HIS A 71 -9.21 -8.60 -1.13
CA HIS A 71 -8.35 -7.94 -2.10
C HIS A 71 -7.32 -7.05 -1.41
N ARG A 72 -6.22 -6.82 -2.08
CA ARG A 72 -5.18 -5.88 -1.64
C ARG A 72 -5.62 -4.44 -1.94
N ASP A 73 -4.91 -3.46 -1.38
CA ASP A 73 -5.07 -2.07 -1.80
C ASP A 73 -4.71 -1.88 -3.29
N GLU A 74 -5.16 -0.76 -3.86
CA GLU A 74 -5.04 -0.45 -5.29
C GLU A 74 -3.60 -0.56 -5.82
N LEU A 75 -2.61 -0.07 -5.06
CA LEU A 75 -1.20 -0.17 -5.46
C LEU A 75 -0.71 -1.61 -5.45
N ASN A 76 -0.98 -2.37 -4.39
CA ASN A 76 -0.56 -3.76 -4.31
C ASN A 76 -1.24 -4.65 -5.37
N GLU A 77 -2.50 -4.36 -5.73
CA GLU A 77 -3.16 -5.03 -6.86
C GLU A 77 -2.51 -4.69 -8.20
N LEU A 78 -2.18 -3.43 -8.42
CA LEU A 78 -1.47 -2.99 -9.63
C LEU A 78 -0.11 -3.67 -9.73
N LEU A 79 0.68 -3.65 -8.65
CA LEU A 79 2.00 -4.28 -8.63
C LEU A 79 1.94 -5.80 -8.82
N ALA A 80 0.93 -6.47 -8.27
CA ALA A 80 0.73 -7.91 -8.50
C ALA A 80 0.45 -8.22 -9.99
N LYS A 81 -0.38 -7.40 -10.66
CA LYS A 81 -0.64 -7.52 -12.11
C LYS A 81 0.62 -7.23 -12.93
N ILE A 82 1.38 -6.17 -12.58
CA ILE A 82 2.65 -5.85 -13.22
C ILE A 82 3.61 -7.03 -13.09
N GLN A 83 3.79 -7.56 -11.89
CA GLN A 83 4.69 -8.68 -11.62
C GLN A 83 4.30 -9.93 -12.42
N LEU A 84 3.01 -10.23 -12.53
CA LEU A 84 2.51 -11.34 -13.34
C LEU A 84 2.92 -11.17 -14.81
N PHE A 85 2.66 -10.01 -15.41
CA PHE A 85 2.98 -9.75 -16.81
C PHE A 85 4.49 -9.69 -17.05
N VAL A 86 5.26 -9.14 -16.12
CA VAL A 86 6.74 -9.13 -16.21
C VAL A 86 7.30 -10.56 -16.14
N SER A 87 6.84 -11.38 -15.20
CA SER A 87 7.32 -12.77 -15.04
C SER A 87 6.99 -13.67 -16.25
N THR A 88 5.89 -13.36 -16.93
CA THR A 88 5.46 -14.08 -18.16
C THR A 88 5.91 -13.41 -19.46
N HIS A 89 6.68 -12.31 -19.39
CA HIS A 89 7.09 -11.49 -20.54
C HIS A 89 5.92 -11.04 -21.42
N ASP A 90 4.75 -10.79 -20.81
CA ASP A 90 3.54 -10.35 -21.52
C ASP A 90 3.50 -8.81 -21.68
N ILE A 91 4.24 -8.31 -22.69
CA ILE A 91 4.26 -6.89 -23.05
C ILE A 91 2.84 -6.41 -23.42
N ASN A 92 2.05 -7.23 -24.11
CA ASN A 92 0.70 -6.86 -24.52
C ASN A 92 -0.24 -6.72 -23.30
N GLY A 93 -0.10 -7.58 -22.30
CA GLY A 93 -0.81 -7.47 -21.03
C GLY A 93 -0.49 -6.15 -20.32
N LEU A 94 0.79 -5.77 -20.23
CA LEU A 94 1.21 -4.48 -19.67
C LEU A 94 0.68 -3.27 -20.47
N LYS A 95 0.73 -3.33 -21.82
CA LYS A 95 0.15 -2.27 -22.68
C LYS A 95 -1.36 -2.10 -22.45
N LYS A 96 -2.10 -3.20 -22.34
CA LYS A 96 -3.55 -3.18 -22.03
C LYS A 96 -3.80 -2.59 -20.63
N LEU A 97 -3.00 -2.96 -19.65
CA LEU A 97 -3.09 -2.45 -18.29
C LEU A 97 -2.84 -0.95 -18.26
N LEU A 98 -1.80 -0.45 -18.94
CA LEU A 98 -1.53 0.99 -19.05
C LEU A 98 -2.70 1.74 -19.71
N ASN A 99 -3.23 1.23 -20.81
CA ASN A 99 -4.38 1.83 -21.48
C ASN A 99 -5.64 1.86 -20.59
N SER A 100 -5.84 0.84 -19.76
CA SER A 100 -6.92 0.80 -18.77
C SER A 100 -6.73 1.87 -17.70
N GLN A 101 -5.50 2.00 -17.17
CA GLN A 101 -5.16 3.03 -16.20
C GLN A 101 -5.39 4.45 -16.75
N LEU A 102 -4.92 4.73 -17.95
CA LEU A 102 -5.08 6.05 -18.58
C LEU A 102 -6.53 6.44 -18.90
N LYS A 103 -7.43 5.44 -19.06
CA LYS A 103 -8.86 5.66 -19.34
C LYS A 103 -9.72 5.69 -18.08
N SER A 104 -9.19 5.26 -16.94
CA SER A 104 -9.97 5.21 -15.70
C SER A 104 -10.14 6.62 -15.12
N GLU A 105 -11.31 6.90 -14.55
CA GLU A 105 -11.53 8.09 -13.73
C GLU A 105 -11.02 7.82 -12.31
N PRO A 106 -9.91 8.44 -11.89
CA PRO A 106 -9.29 8.12 -10.61
C PRO A 106 -10.06 8.75 -9.45
N LYS A 107 -10.28 7.98 -8.40
CA LYS A 107 -10.78 8.50 -7.12
C LYS A 107 -9.78 9.43 -6.43
N ARG A 108 -8.48 9.27 -6.74
CA ARG A 108 -7.35 10.01 -6.13
C ARG A 108 -6.32 10.31 -7.22
N GLU A 109 -6.51 11.39 -7.93
CA GLU A 109 -5.73 11.76 -9.12
C GLU A 109 -4.21 11.71 -8.91
N LYS A 110 -3.71 12.29 -7.81
CA LYS A 110 -2.28 12.32 -7.48
C LYS A 110 -1.66 10.91 -7.38
N PHE A 111 -2.27 10.02 -6.60
CA PHE A 111 -1.74 8.66 -6.43
C PHE A 111 -1.90 7.81 -7.68
N HIS A 112 -2.99 8.01 -8.41
CA HIS A 112 -3.21 7.34 -9.69
C HIS A 112 -2.13 7.71 -10.71
N HIS A 113 -1.75 8.99 -10.80
CA HIS A 113 -0.66 9.47 -11.66
C HIS A 113 0.66 8.80 -11.29
N ILE A 114 1.05 8.82 -10.01
CA ILE A 114 2.29 8.18 -9.54
C ILE A 114 2.30 6.67 -9.79
N ASN A 115 1.18 5.97 -9.54
CA ASN A 115 1.04 4.54 -9.83
C ASN A 115 1.17 4.24 -11.33
N THR A 116 0.65 5.12 -12.19
CA THR A 116 0.77 5.01 -13.64
C THR A 116 2.24 5.15 -14.09
N ILE A 117 3.02 6.01 -13.43
CA ILE A 117 4.46 6.14 -13.71
C ILE A 117 5.19 4.82 -13.44
N LEU A 118 4.89 4.13 -12.34
CA LEU A 118 5.48 2.80 -12.06
C LEU A 118 5.21 1.80 -13.18
N LEU A 119 3.97 1.78 -13.69
CA LEU A 119 3.60 0.90 -14.79
C LEU A 119 4.35 1.26 -16.09
N LYS A 120 4.50 2.55 -16.41
CA LYS A 120 5.29 3.02 -17.54
C LYS A 120 6.76 2.58 -17.44
N ILE A 121 7.36 2.70 -16.24
CA ILE A 121 8.74 2.27 -15.98
C ILE A 121 8.88 0.77 -16.30
N ARG A 122 8.02 -0.08 -15.74
CA ARG A 122 8.09 -1.53 -15.94
C ARG A 122 7.80 -1.95 -17.38
N LEU A 123 6.90 -1.25 -18.06
CA LEU A 123 6.65 -1.50 -19.47
C LEU A 123 7.86 -1.12 -20.35
N GLN A 124 8.53 -0.01 -20.05
CA GLN A 124 9.76 0.39 -20.75
C GLN A 124 10.88 -0.61 -20.53
N ASP A 125 11.11 -1.05 -19.28
CA ASP A 125 12.13 -2.06 -18.93
C ASP A 125 11.92 -3.35 -19.74
N LEU A 126 10.68 -3.81 -19.86
CA LEU A 126 10.38 -5.09 -20.52
C LEU A 126 10.39 -5.00 -22.04
N SER A 127 9.91 -3.87 -22.59
CA SER A 127 9.75 -3.73 -24.06
C SER A 127 10.94 -3.09 -24.76
N GLY A 128 11.76 -2.32 -24.04
CA GLY A 128 12.79 -1.45 -24.60
C GLY A 128 12.25 -0.20 -25.30
N GLU A 129 10.92 -0.02 -25.36
CA GLU A 129 10.27 1.16 -25.95
C GLU A 129 10.13 2.26 -24.88
N SER A 130 10.15 3.54 -25.29
CA SER A 130 10.01 4.67 -24.36
C SER A 130 8.56 4.89 -23.93
N TYR A 131 8.28 4.83 -22.63
CA TYR A 131 6.94 5.04 -22.05
C TYR A 131 6.90 6.13 -20.99
N TYR A 132 7.93 6.27 -20.17
CA TYR A 132 7.99 7.37 -19.21
C TYR A 132 8.87 8.52 -19.72
N THR A 133 8.60 9.70 -19.21
CA THR A 133 9.31 10.93 -19.56
C THR A 133 10.19 11.40 -18.39
N LYS A 134 11.05 12.40 -18.64
CA LYS A 134 11.79 13.09 -17.56
C LYS A 134 10.83 13.75 -16.56
N GLN A 135 9.68 14.25 -17.04
CA GLN A 135 8.68 14.84 -16.16
C GLN A 135 8.04 13.80 -15.24
N ASP A 136 7.75 12.60 -15.76
CA ASP A 136 7.26 11.50 -14.93
C ASP A 136 8.22 11.19 -13.76
N LEU A 137 9.54 11.14 -14.02
CA LEU A 137 10.53 10.93 -12.95
C LEU A 137 10.62 12.10 -12.01
N THR A 138 10.50 13.34 -12.51
CA THR A 138 10.45 14.54 -11.66
C THR A 138 9.23 14.50 -10.74
N ASP A 139 8.04 14.22 -11.27
CA ASP A 139 6.80 14.15 -10.49
C ASP A 139 6.90 13.09 -9.38
N LEU A 140 7.49 11.95 -9.67
CA LEU A 140 7.72 10.87 -8.72
C LEU A 140 8.72 11.27 -7.62
N THR A 141 9.85 11.86 -7.99
CA THR A 141 10.87 12.29 -7.03
C THR A 141 10.39 13.46 -6.18
N ASP A 142 9.70 14.43 -6.77
CA ASP A 142 9.09 15.55 -6.05
C ASP A 142 8.05 15.06 -5.04
N TYR A 143 7.26 14.05 -5.42
CA TYR A 143 6.36 13.41 -4.46
C TYR A 143 7.12 12.83 -3.27
N LEU A 144 8.15 12.00 -3.51
CA LEU A 144 8.94 11.37 -2.44
C LEU A 144 9.62 12.43 -1.55
N PHE A 145 10.14 13.51 -2.13
CA PHE A 145 10.72 14.62 -1.35
C PHE A 145 9.69 15.41 -0.56
N SER A 146 8.45 15.48 -1.03
CA SER A 146 7.38 16.25 -0.36
C SER A 146 6.82 15.58 0.89
N VAL A 147 6.99 14.26 1.05
CA VAL A 147 6.40 13.49 2.16
C VAL A 147 7.35 13.49 3.36
N GLU A 148 6.89 14.00 4.50
CA GLU A 148 7.70 14.11 5.72
C GLU A 148 7.95 12.75 6.39
N TYR A 149 6.93 11.90 6.45
CA TYR A 149 6.99 10.56 7.05
C TYR A 149 6.71 9.50 5.98
N TRP A 150 7.71 8.64 5.72
CA TRP A 150 7.55 7.56 4.75
C TRP A 150 6.90 6.35 5.38
N GLY A 151 5.66 6.08 4.97
CA GLY A 151 4.95 4.85 5.27
C GLY A 151 5.23 3.76 4.23
N TYR A 152 4.40 2.72 4.25
CA TYR A 152 4.52 1.58 3.33
C TYR A 152 4.44 1.99 1.85
N TYR A 153 3.59 2.96 1.52
CA TYR A 153 3.41 3.43 0.14
C TYR A 153 4.69 4.03 -0.43
N GLU A 154 5.33 4.95 0.29
CA GLU A 154 6.56 5.63 -0.15
C GLU A 154 7.73 4.65 -0.24
N LEU A 155 7.84 3.72 0.71
CA LEU A 155 8.86 2.68 0.68
C LEU A 155 8.68 1.76 -0.52
N LEU A 156 7.45 1.35 -0.83
CA LEU A 156 7.14 0.50 -1.96
C LEU A 156 7.38 1.23 -3.30
N LEU A 157 7.01 2.50 -3.37
CA LEU A 157 7.25 3.36 -4.52
C LEU A 157 8.75 3.50 -4.79
N PHE A 158 9.54 3.84 -3.78
CA PHE A 158 10.98 4.00 -3.89
C PHE A 158 11.66 2.68 -4.30
N ALA A 159 11.29 1.57 -3.66
CA ALA A 159 11.85 0.25 -3.99
C ALA A 159 11.63 -0.17 -5.46
N ASN A 160 10.54 0.29 -6.08
CA ASN A 160 10.22 -0.02 -7.48
C ASN A 160 10.80 0.99 -8.49
N THR A 161 11.58 1.97 -8.05
CA THR A 161 12.15 3.02 -8.91
C THR A 161 13.67 3.14 -8.82
N LEU A 162 14.33 2.27 -8.06
CA LEU A 162 15.78 2.31 -7.84
C LEU A 162 16.57 2.28 -9.15
N ASP A 163 16.12 1.50 -10.14
CA ASP A 163 16.82 1.24 -11.40
C ASP A 163 16.77 2.41 -12.39
N VAL A 164 15.83 3.35 -12.21
CA VAL A 164 15.60 4.44 -13.17
C VAL A 164 16.04 5.81 -12.65
N LEU A 165 16.37 5.90 -11.36
CA LEU A 165 16.87 7.12 -10.76
C LEU A 165 18.37 7.28 -11.05
N ASN A 166 18.79 8.53 -11.31
CA ASN A 166 20.22 8.80 -11.37
C ASN A 166 20.84 8.61 -9.98
N HIS A 167 22.15 8.35 -9.97
CA HIS A 167 22.90 8.01 -8.77
C HIS A 167 22.76 9.07 -7.66
N GLU A 168 22.87 10.35 -7.99
CA GLU A 168 22.78 11.45 -7.02
C GLU A 168 21.40 11.47 -6.33
N THR A 169 20.32 11.42 -7.10
CA THR A 169 18.93 11.36 -6.60
C THR A 169 18.72 10.11 -5.75
N LEU A 170 19.21 8.95 -6.21
CA LEU A 170 19.12 7.70 -5.48
C LEU A 170 19.79 7.79 -4.10
N MET A 171 21.00 8.36 -4.03
CA MET A 171 21.73 8.51 -2.77
C MET A 171 21.05 9.46 -1.78
N VAL A 172 20.48 10.56 -2.28
CA VAL A 172 19.74 11.49 -1.45
C VAL A 172 18.45 10.83 -0.93
N LEU A 173 17.68 10.21 -1.79
CA LEU A 173 16.42 9.52 -1.40
C LEU A 173 16.68 8.35 -0.44
N ALA A 174 17.77 7.60 -0.61
CA ALA A 174 18.14 6.52 0.31
C ALA A 174 18.45 7.04 1.73
N LYS A 175 19.13 8.19 1.85
CA LYS A 175 19.31 8.86 3.16
C LYS A 175 18.00 9.34 3.74
N GLU A 176 17.14 9.95 2.92
CA GLU A 176 15.82 10.41 3.33
C GLU A 176 14.92 9.24 3.75
N MET A 177 14.99 8.11 3.05
CA MET A 177 14.27 6.89 3.43
C MET A 177 14.56 6.49 4.88
N VAL A 178 15.84 6.40 5.26
CA VAL A 178 16.22 6.02 6.63
C VAL A 178 15.69 7.03 7.65
N ARG A 179 15.82 8.32 7.36
CA ARG A 179 15.38 9.40 8.26
C ARG A 179 13.87 9.48 8.39
N ARG A 180 13.15 9.40 7.28
CA ARG A 180 11.68 9.62 7.22
C ARG A 180 10.87 8.39 7.54
N SER A 181 11.44 7.19 7.48
CA SER A 181 10.76 5.94 7.85
C SER A 181 10.90 5.58 9.33
N ASP A 182 11.67 6.31 10.11
CA ASP A 182 11.94 6.02 11.53
C ASP A 182 10.65 5.87 12.36
N PHE A 183 9.65 6.70 12.09
CA PHE A 183 8.35 6.65 12.76
C PHE A 183 7.60 5.33 12.53
N TYR A 184 7.76 4.71 11.36
CA TYR A 184 7.06 3.49 10.96
C TYR A 184 7.95 2.24 10.92
N LYS A 185 9.22 2.32 11.38
CA LYS A 185 10.19 1.23 11.29
C LYS A 185 9.79 -0.04 12.03
N GLU A 186 8.97 0.09 13.09
CA GLU A 186 8.52 -1.04 13.89
C GLU A 186 7.38 -1.84 13.22
N ILE A 187 6.73 -1.28 12.18
CA ILE A 187 5.75 -2.02 11.40
C ILE A 187 6.47 -3.11 10.60
N PRO A 188 6.10 -4.41 10.73
CA PRO A 188 6.87 -5.53 10.17
C PRO A 188 7.15 -5.42 8.67
N ASN A 189 6.18 -4.99 7.87
CA ASN A 189 6.35 -4.82 6.43
C ASN A 189 7.32 -3.68 6.11
N ASN A 190 7.21 -2.54 6.80
CA ASN A 190 8.10 -1.39 6.61
C ASN A 190 9.53 -1.76 7.00
N ARG A 191 9.72 -2.40 8.17
CA ARG A 191 11.03 -2.86 8.63
C ARG A 191 11.70 -3.79 7.63
N ARG A 192 10.95 -4.76 7.07
CA ARG A 192 11.49 -5.65 6.04
C ARG A 192 11.95 -4.88 4.80
N MET A 193 11.14 -3.94 4.30
CA MET A 193 11.47 -3.14 3.13
C MET A 193 12.69 -2.24 3.39
N ILE A 194 12.72 -1.53 4.52
CA ILE A 194 13.84 -0.68 4.92
C ILE A 194 15.13 -1.51 5.00
N SER A 195 15.10 -2.69 5.64
CA SER A 195 16.26 -3.57 5.74
C SER A 195 16.75 -4.01 4.36
N THR A 196 15.87 -4.44 3.48
CA THR A 196 16.22 -4.88 2.13
C THR A 196 16.86 -3.75 1.32
N MET A 197 16.26 -2.56 1.33
CA MET A 197 16.78 -1.41 0.60
C MET A 197 18.08 -0.87 1.20
N SER A 198 18.25 -0.93 2.54
CA SER A 198 19.49 -0.51 3.20
C SER A 198 20.67 -1.41 2.81
N VAL A 199 20.46 -2.70 2.64
CA VAL A 199 21.48 -3.63 2.13
C VAL A 199 21.85 -3.26 0.70
N SER A 200 20.88 -3.02 -0.18
CA SER A 200 21.13 -2.59 -1.56
C SER A 200 21.89 -1.27 -1.62
N TYR A 201 21.55 -0.31 -0.74
CA TYR A 201 22.26 0.98 -0.62
C TYR A 201 23.71 0.81 -0.16
N THR A 202 23.99 -0.06 0.81
CA THR A 202 25.36 -0.31 1.28
C THR A 202 26.21 -0.97 0.21
N HIS A 203 25.65 -1.86 -0.61
CA HIS A 203 26.34 -2.44 -1.77
C HIS A 203 26.68 -1.39 -2.82
N LEU A 204 25.74 -0.52 -3.18
CA LEU A 204 25.98 0.57 -4.14
C LEU A 204 27.08 1.52 -3.64
N ARG A 205 27.09 1.86 -2.35
CA ARG A 205 28.11 2.72 -1.75
C ARG A 205 29.50 2.06 -1.70
N ALA A 206 29.57 0.75 -1.48
CA ALA A 206 30.84 0.02 -1.44
C ALA A 206 31.51 0.01 -2.83
N HIS A 207 30.73 -0.17 -3.90
CA HIS A 207 31.26 -0.10 -5.28
C HIS A 207 31.77 1.27 -5.67
N GLU A 208 31.28 2.36 -5.05
CA GLU A 208 31.83 3.71 -5.29
C GLU A 208 33.22 3.88 -4.68
N THR A 209 33.42 3.41 -3.46
CA THR A 209 34.71 3.53 -2.78
C THR A 209 35.82 2.74 -3.48
N ASP A 210 35.47 1.62 -4.13
CA ASP A 210 36.42 0.81 -4.87
C ASP A 210 36.78 1.40 -6.26
N SER A 211 35.97 2.32 -6.80
CA SER A 211 36.25 2.98 -8.09
C SER A 211 37.10 4.25 -7.97
N TYR A 212 37.42 4.69 -6.76
CA TYR A 212 38.28 5.85 -6.47
C TYR A 212 39.67 5.45 -5.90
N LEU A 213 39.97 4.15 -5.80
CA LEU A 213 41.28 3.60 -5.44
C LEU A 213 41.98 3.01 -6.69
#